data_3b2782e94f2cdb14c7077c09afcfaf30
#
_entry.id   3b2782e94f2cdb14c7077c09afcfaf30
#
_cell.length_a   1.000
_cell.length_b   1.000
_cell.length_c   1.000
_cell.angle_alpha   90.00
_cell.angle_beta   90.00
_cell.angle_gamma   90.00
#
_symmetry.space_group_name_H-M   'P 1'
#
loop_
_entity.id
_entity.type
_entity.pdbx_description
1 polymer ?
#
loop_
_entity_poly.entity_id
_entity_poly.type
_entity_poly.pdbx_seq_one_letter_code
_entity_poly.pdbx_strand_id
1 'polypeptide(L)'
;MIRLNDYLDRLSIIKVLSFFLFLMLIFTLIPMIFSIDLGSLFFKFLIYIIMLLFFFYKFKKMDLGEKSEDSFLFALKNDFNSLFEVSGIYNISFIVIANILFVSAIYFVLKYFSNLSLISFDSPLFGDFSSISISVLILYFLTIVILSPIIEEVLFRGIFLRRFNKALNNISLAILLSSLLFGICHNFGGILGANLFGICVSILYIKSKNILVPIFAHFLNNILSFLLALSGAEHFIQGNFIAVILIIVLAVVSNFVLFKAILNEWPKNMA
;
A
#
# COMPACT_ATOMS: atom_id res chain seq x y z
N MET A 1 2.41 -25.73 -9.82
CA MET A 1 3.26 -25.16 -8.76
C MET A 1 2.37 -24.34 -7.84
N ILE A 2 2.30 -24.68 -6.54
CA ILE A 2 1.44 -23.98 -5.59
C ILE A 2 1.96 -22.56 -5.33
N ARG A 3 1.06 -21.59 -5.23
CA ARG A 3 1.32 -20.16 -5.04
C ARG A 3 0.58 -19.63 -3.81
N LEU A 4 1.02 -18.51 -3.24
CA LEU A 4 0.30 -17.84 -2.15
C LEU A 4 -1.14 -17.47 -2.55
N ASN A 5 -1.39 -17.22 -3.82
CA ASN A 5 -2.72 -16.95 -4.34
C ASN A 5 -3.73 -18.09 -4.07
N ASP A 6 -3.27 -19.34 -4.06
CA ASP A 6 -4.12 -20.51 -3.80
C ASP A 6 -4.64 -20.50 -2.35
N TYR A 7 -3.82 -20.02 -1.42
CA TYR A 7 -4.22 -19.81 -0.02
C TYR A 7 -5.18 -18.63 0.13
N LEU A 8 -4.93 -17.53 -0.59
CA LEU A 8 -5.79 -16.35 -0.57
C LEU A 8 -7.21 -16.65 -1.11
N ASP A 9 -7.32 -17.52 -2.11
CA ASP A 9 -8.61 -17.96 -2.66
C ASP A 9 -9.45 -18.76 -1.66
N ARG A 10 -8.82 -19.50 -0.78
CA ARG A 10 -9.50 -20.29 0.25
C ARG A 10 -9.92 -19.46 1.47
N LEU A 11 -9.47 -18.20 1.61
CA LEU A 11 -9.87 -17.32 2.71
C LEU A 11 -11.33 -16.86 2.56
N SER A 12 -12.08 -16.91 3.66
CA SER A 12 -13.42 -16.30 3.72
C SER A 12 -13.30 -14.81 3.95
N ILE A 13 -13.72 -13.99 2.97
CA ILE A 13 -13.73 -12.52 3.08
C ILE A 13 -14.51 -12.05 4.32
N ILE A 14 -15.67 -12.65 4.61
CA ILE A 14 -16.49 -12.28 5.76
C ILE A 14 -15.71 -12.47 7.06
N LYS A 15 -15.03 -13.63 7.21
CA LYS A 15 -14.25 -13.91 8.43
C LYS A 15 -13.07 -12.95 8.58
N VAL A 16 -12.38 -12.61 7.49
CA VAL A 16 -11.24 -11.67 7.51
C VAL A 16 -11.73 -10.27 7.89
N LEU A 17 -12.78 -9.77 7.22
CA LEU A 17 -13.33 -8.44 7.49
C LEU A 17 -13.95 -8.34 8.87
N SER A 18 -14.73 -9.33 9.30
CA SER A 18 -15.31 -9.33 10.66
C SER A 18 -14.21 -9.32 11.73
N PHE A 19 -13.13 -10.07 11.52
CA PHE A 19 -12.02 -10.08 12.45
C PHE A 19 -11.27 -8.75 12.45
N PHE A 20 -11.00 -8.16 11.28
CA PHE A 20 -10.37 -6.85 11.17
C PHE A 20 -11.22 -5.75 11.82
N LEU A 21 -12.53 -5.69 11.54
CA LEU A 21 -13.46 -4.73 12.16
C LEU A 21 -13.57 -4.93 13.67
N PHE A 22 -13.56 -6.17 14.14
CA PHE A 22 -13.54 -6.47 15.56
C PHE A 22 -12.27 -5.93 16.26
N LEU A 23 -11.10 -6.09 15.64
CA LEU A 23 -9.86 -5.51 16.16
C LEU A 23 -9.92 -3.98 16.17
N MET A 24 -10.39 -3.36 15.07
CA MET A 24 -10.55 -1.91 15.00
C MET A 24 -11.45 -1.41 16.12
N LEU A 25 -12.60 -2.08 16.36
CA LEU A 25 -13.53 -1.73 17.42
C LEU A 25 -12.89 -1.84 18.82
N ILE A 26 -12.21 -2.94 19.11
CA ILE A 26 -11.53 -3.15 20.39
C ILE A 26 -10.49 -2.07 20.63
N PHE A 27 -9.60 -1.84 19.65
CA PHE A 27 -8.48 -0.89 19.80
C PHE A 27 -8.91 0.59 19.70
N THR A 28 -10.19 0.87 19.39
CA THR A 28 -10.77 2.20 19.54
C THR A 28 -11.51 2.35 20.88
N LEU A 29 -12.26 1.33 21.30
CA LEU A 29 -13.06 1.40 22.52
C LEU A 29 -12.25 1.27 23.82
N ILE A 30 -11.26 0.37 23.85
CA ILE A 30 -10.43 0.16 25.07
C ILE A 30 -9.73 1.45 25.50
N PRO A 31 -8.98 2.16 24.63
CA PRO A 31 -8.37 3.44 24.99
C PRO A 31 -9.39 4.48 25.46
N MET A 32 -10.56 4.54 24.81
CA MET A 32 -11.62 5.48 25.18
C MET A 32 -12.19 5.19 26.58
N ILE A 33 -12.44 3.91 26.92
CA ILE A 33 -13.05 3.50 28.20
C ILE A 33 -12.04 3.67 29.36
N PHE A 34 -10.78 3.31 29.14
CA PHE A 34 -9.75 3.29 30.19
C PHE A 34 -8.84 4.52 30.17
N SER A 35 -9.13 5.53 29.32
CA SER A 35 -8.32 6.74 29.17
C SER A 35 -6.84 6.45 28.92
N ILE A 36 -6.55 5.40 28.11
CA ILE A 36 -5.18 4.97 27.79
C ILE A 36 -4.74 5.71 26.55
N ASP A 37 -3.72 6.57 26.67
CA ASP A 37 -3.09 7.23 25.52
C ASP A 37 -1.75 6.55 25.19
N LEU A 38 -1.81 5.52 24.34
CA LEU A 38 -0.62 4.86 23.77
C LEU A 38 -0.28 5.33 22.35
N GLY A 39 -1.06 6.30 21.85
CA GLY A 39 -0.93 6.81 20.49
C GLY A 39 -1.53 5.87 19.41
N SER A 40 -2.10 6.47 18.38
CA SER A 40 -2.75 5.73 17.27
C SER A 40 -1.82 4.79 16.51
N LEU A 41 -0.53 5.14 16.42
CA LEU A 41 0.50 4.33 15.76
C LEU A 41 0.73 2.98 16.46
N PHE A 42 0.75 2.96 17.81
CA PHE A 42 0.92 1.74 18.58
C PHE A 42 -0.27 0.79 18.39
N PHE A 43 -1.49 1.32 18.39
CA PHE A 43 -2.68 0.49 18.13
C PHE A 43 -2.69 -0.06 16.69
N LYS A 44 -2.29 0.74 15.72
CA LYS A 44 -2.14 0.28 14.33
C LYS A 44 -1.11 -0.85 14.23
N PHE A 45 0.01 -0.74 14.93
CA PHE A 45 1.03 -1.79 15.03
C PHE A 45 0.43 -3.10 15.59
N LEU A 46 -0.30 -3.03 16.70
CA LEU A 46 -0.91 -4.22 17.32
C LEU A 46 -1.93 -4.88 16.38
N ILE A 47 -2.80 -4.09 15.73
CA ILE A 47 -3.77 -4.61 14.76
C ILE A 47 -3.04 -5.36 13.65
N TYR A 48 -1.98 -4.80 13.09
CA TYR A 48 -1.25 -5.41 11.97
C TYR A 48 -0.50 -6.68 12.39
N ILE A 49 0.11 -6.71 13.57
CA ILE A 49 0.73 -7.94 14.11
C ILE A 49 -0.32 -9.04 14.30
N ILE A 50 -1.46 -8.72 14.92
CA ILE A 50 -2.53 -9.69 15.15
C ILE A 50 -3.11 -10.19 13.81
N MET A 51 -3.29 -9.30 12.83
CA MET A 51 -3.72 -9.70 11.48
C MET A 51 -2.71 -10.61 10.79
N LEU A 52 -1.41 -10.31 10.90
CA LEU A 52 -0.34 -11.15 10.35
C LEU A 52 -0.36 -12.56 10.97
N LEU A 53 -0.47 -12.63 12.31
CA LEU A 53 -0.59 -13.90 13.02
C LEU A 53 -1.85 -14.68 12.64
N PHE A 54 -2.97 -13.97 12.43
CA PHE A 54 -4.21 -14.56 11.95
C PHE A 54 -4.05 -15.18 10.54
N PHE A 55 -3.43 -14.46 9.60
CA PHE A 55 -3.16 -15.00 8.26
C PHE A 55 -2.22 -16.21 8.33
N PHE A 56 -1.14 -16.11 9.09
CA PHE A 56 -0.20 -17.22 9.28
C PHE A 56 -0.89 -18.46 9.86
N TYR A 57 -1.70 -18.29 10.91
CA TYR A 57 -2.49 -19.39 11.49
C TYR A 57 -3.44 -20.02 10.46
N LYS A 58 -4.15 -19.18 9.67
CA LYS A 58 -5.08 -19.69 8.65
C LYS A 58 -4.36 -20.49 7.58
N PHE A 59 -3.23 -19.98 7.07
CA PHE A 59 -2.45 -20.68 6.05
C PHE A 59 -1.86 -21.99 6.57
N LYS A 60 -1.29 -21.99 7.76
CA LYS A 60 -0.82 -23.22 8.41
C LYS A 60 -1.93 -24.26 8.66
N LYS A 61 -3.14 -23.79 8.98
CA LYS A 61 -4.28 -24.70 9.14
C LYS A 61 -4.70 -25.33 7.81
N MET A 62 -4.47 -24.66 6.67
CA MET A 62 -4.74 -25.20 5.34
C MET A 62 -3.73 -26.28 4.91
N ASP A 63 -2.50 -26.26 5.48
CA ASP A 63 -1.46 -27.25 5.22
C ASP A 63 -1.71 -28.61 5.91
N LEU A 64 -2.65 -28.71 6.84
CA LEU A 64 -2.90 -29.93 7.59
C LEU A 64 -3.45 -31.03 6.67
N GLY A 65 -2.62 -32.06 6.42
CA GLY A 65 -2.93 -33.18 5.55
C GLY A 65 -2.36 -33.12 4.14
N GLU A 66 -1.66 -32.04 3.78
CA GLU A 66 -0.99 -31.88 2.48
C GLU A 66 0.49 -32.33 2.54
N LYS A 67 1.06 -32.71 1.38
CA LYS A 67 2.47 -33.07 1.26
C LYS A 67 3.34 -31.82 1.52
N SER A 68 4.60 -32.01 1.94
CA SER A 68 5.53 -30.91 2.24
C SER A 68 5.75 -29.94 1.07
N GLU A 69 5.64 -30.42 -0.17
CA GLU A 69 5.78 -29.63 -1.40
C GLU A 69 4.55 -28.76 -1.70
N ASP A 70 3.42 -28.99 -1.04
CA ASP A 70 2.18 -28.24 -1.15
C ASP A 70 1.95 -27.32 0.07
N SER A 71 3.00 -27.09 0.87
CA SER A 71 2.90 -26.27 2.07
C SER A 71 2.95 -24.76 1.77
N PHE A 72 2.40 -23.96 2.69
CA PHE A 72 2.47 -22.49 2.66
C PHE A 72 3.91 -21.98 2.52
N LEU A 73 4.88 -22.59 3.23
CA LEU A 73 6.28 -22.17 3.13
C LEU A 73 6.87 -22.45 1.74
N PHE A 74 6.45 -23.54 1.11
CA PHE A 74 6.87 -23.85 -0.26
C PHE A 74 6.26 -22.84 -1.26
N ALA A 75 4.96 -22.50 -1.10
CA ALA A 75 4.31 -21.47 -1.90
C ALA A 75 5.00 -20.10 -1.75
N LEU A 76 5.36 -19.73 -0.51
CA LEU A 76 6.11 -18.49 -0.23
C LEU A 76 7.48 -18.48 -0.92
N LYS A 77 8.22 -19.59 -0.85
CA LYS A 77 9.52 -19.74 -1.52
C LYS A 77 9.39 -19.61 -3.05
N ASN A 78 8.36 -20.24 -3.64
CA ASN A 78 8.10 -20.15 -5.07
C ASN A 78 7.80 -18.73 -5.51
N ASP A 79 6.94 -18.01 -4.77
CA ASP A 79 6.60 -16.63 -5.07
C ASP A 79 7.80 -15.71 -4.87
N PHE A 80 8.64 -15.96 -3.87
CA PHE A 80 9.88 -15.20 -3.67
C PHE A 80 10.87 -15.39 -4.83
N ASN A 81 11.09 -16.62 -5.28
CA ASN A 81 11.98 -16.91 -6.40
C ASN A 81 11.53 -16.26 -7.71
N SER A 82 10.21 -16.13 -7.92
CA SER A 82 9.63 -15.52 -9.12
C SER A 82 9.32 -14.03 -8.99
N LEU A 83 9.78 -13.37 -7.92
CA LEU A 83 9.41 -11.99 -7.60
C LEU A 83 9.70 -11.00 -8.75
N PHE A 84 10.81 -11.18 -9.48
CA PHE A 84 11.25 -10.27 -10.54
C PHE A 84 11.12 -10.84 -11.96
N GLU A 85 10.54 -12.04 -12.13
CA GLU A 85 10.45 -12.69 -13.44
C GLU A 85 9.51 -11.96 -14.41
N VAL A 86 8.36 -11.48 -13.92
CA VAL A 86 7.32 -10.85 -14.75
C VAL A 86 7.39 -9.32 -14.73
N SER A 87 7.75 -8.78 -13.59
CA SER A 87 7.85 -7.32 -13.40
C SER A 87 9.27 -7.02 -12.96
N GLY A 88 10.13 -6.62 -13.90
CA GLY A 88 11.48 -6.23 -13.58
C GLY A 88 11.52 -5.12 -12.52
N ILE A 89 12.58 -5.12 -11.71
CA ILE A 89 12.80 -4.11 -10.66
C ILE A 89 12.71 -2.67 -11.20
N TYR A 90 13.08 -2.45 -12.46
CA TYR A 90 12.99 -1.14 -13.12
C TYR A 90 11.56 -0.63 -13.24
N ASN A 91 10.61 -1.49 -13.61
CA ASN A 91 9.19 -1.11 -13.72
C ASN A 91 8.61 -0.76 -12.34
N ILE A 92 8.95 -1.55 -11.32
CA ILE A 92 8.52 -1.31 -9.94
C ILE A 92 9.10 0.02 -9.44
N SER A 93 10.40 0.25 -9.64
CA SER A 93 11.08 1.48 -9.23
C SER A 93 10.51 2.71 -9.95
N PHE A 94 10.21 2.59 -11.26
CA PHE A 94 9.59 3.68 -12.01
C PHE A 94 8.20 4.04 -11.48
N ILE A 95 7.34 3.04 -11.17
CA ILE A 95 6.02 3.27 -10.57
C ILE A 95 6.15 4.00 -9.23
N VAL A 96 7.06 3.55 -8.38
CA VAL A 96 7.31 4.16 -7.07
C VAL A 96 7.76 5.62 -7.20
N ILE A 97 8.76 5.89 -8.05
CA ILE A 97 9.29 7.24 -8.26
C ILE A 97 8.22 8.15 -8.85
N ALA A 98 7.49 7.69 -9.88
CA ALA A 98 6.42 8.46 -10.50
C ALA A 98 5.29 8.78 -9.50
N ASN A 99 4.93 7.83 -8.62
CA ASN A 99 3.94 8.05 -7.57
C ASN A 99 4.40 9.08 -6.53
N ILE A 100 5.63 9.00 -6.07
CA ILE A 100 6.18 9.97 -5.11
C ILE A 100 6.24 11.36 -5.70
N LEU A 101 6.66 11.50 -6.95
CA LEU A 101 6.65 12.78 -7.66
C LEU A 101 5.22 13.32 -7.80
N PHE A 102 4.24 12.47 -8.10
CA PHE A 102 2.84 12.84 -8.23
C PHE A 102 2.25 13.34 -6.91
N VAL A 103 2.46 12.60 -5.82
CA VAL A 103 2.01 12.99 -4.48
C VAL A 103 2.68 14.30 -4.06
N SER A 104 3.99 14.45 -4.31
CA SER A 104 4.72 15.68 -4.01
C SER A 104 4.20 16.89 -4.78
N ALA A 105 3.90 16.71 -6.08
CA ALA A 105 3.34 17.79 -6.89
C ALA A 105 1.95 18.21 -6.39
N ILE A 106 1.06 17.26 -6.08
CA ILE A 106 -0.25 17.54 -5.48
C ILE A 106 -0.09 18.30 -4.17
N TYR A 107 0.81 17.84 -3.30
CA TYR A 107 1.09 18.48 -2.02
C TYR A 107 1.48 19.96 -2.19
N PHE A 108 2.44 20.26 -3.06
CA PHE A 108 2.87 21.64 -3.28
C PHE A 108 1.78 22.52 -3.89
N VAL A 109 0.93 21.97 -4.76
CA VAL A 109 -0.24 22.66 -5.29
C VAL A 109 -1.24 22.95 -4.17
N LEU A 110 -1.58 21.97 -3.34
CA LEU A 110 -2.50 22.15 -2.21
C LEU A 110 -1.93 23.17 -1.18
N LYS A 111 -0.63 23.09 -0.88
CA LYS A 111 0.04 24.03 0.02
C LYS A 111 0.02 25.45 -0.53
N TYR A 112 0.22 25.62 -1.84
CA TYR A 112 0.09 26.92 -2.50
C TYR A 112 -1.32 27.51 -2.34
N PHE A 113 -2.37 26.74 -2.61
CA PHE A 113 -3.76 27.20 -2.41
C PHE A 113 -4.10 27.45 -0.94
N SER A 114 -3.52 26.69 -0.02
CA SER A 114 -3.66 26.94 1.42
C SER A 114 -3.02 28.26 1.83
N ASN A 115 -1.85 28.58 1.30
CA ASN A 115 -1.18 29.86 1.55
C ASN A 115 -1.97 31.06 0.99
N LEU A 116 -2.79 30.86 -0.02
CA LEU A 116 -3.73 31.87 -0.54
C LEU A 116 -5.05 31.91 0.24
N SER A 117 -5.18 31.16 1.33
CA SER A 117 -6.40 31.02 2.15
C SER A 117 -7.63 30.53 1.38
N LEU A 118 -7.44 29.84 0.25
CA LEU A 118 -8.51 29.29 -0.57
C LEU A 118 -8.99 27.93 -0.04
N ILE A 119 -8.10 27.18 0.63
CA ILE A 119 -8.40 25.91 1.26
C ILE A 119 -7.66 25.82 2.61
N SER A 120 -8.12 24.95 3.51
CA SER A 120 -7.37 24.58 4.72
C SER A 120 -6.60 23.28 4.45
N PHE A 121 -5.28 23.36 4.38
CA PHE A 121 -4.42 22.20 4.17
C PHE A 121 -3.13 22.37 4.98
N ASP A 122 -2.98 21.58 6.02
CA ASP A 122 -1.82 21.59 6.92
C ASP A 122 -1.44 20.16 7.32
N SER A 123 -0.93 19.43 6.36
CA SER A 123 -0.38 18.10 6.58
C SER A 123 1.03 18.05 6.01
N PRO A 124 2.00 17.39 6.68
CA PRO A 124 3.32 17.21 6.10
C PRO A 124 3.25 16.24 4.90
N LEU A 125 4.16 16.42 3.92
CA LEU A 125 4.25 15.57 2.73
C LEU A 125 4.70 14.15 3.08
N PHE A 126 5.80 14.05 3.82
CA PHE A 126 6.42 12.76 4.19
C PHE A 126 6.32 12.46 5.70
N GLY A 127 5.84 13.41 6.51
CA GLY A 127 5.87 13.38 7.96
C GLY A 127 7.03 14.22 8.52
N ASP A 128 6.83 14.76 9.71
CA ASP A 128 7.87 15.49 10.45
C ASP A 128 8.43 14.60 11.55
N PHE A 129 9.70 14.22 11.41
CA PHE A 129 10.42 13.37 12.37
C PHE A 129 11.45 14.13 13.21
N SER A 130 11.51 15.48 13.12
CA SER A 130 12.53 16.32 13.77
C SER A 130 12.52 16.23 15.30
N SER A 131 11.35 15.96 15.89
CA SER A 131 11.16 15.91 17.36
C SER A 131 10.76 14.51 17.88
N ILE A 132 10.80 13.48 17.02
CA ILE A 132 10.31 12.15 17.35
C ILE A 132 11.42 11.31 18.03
N SER A 133 11.07 10.62 19.13
CA SER A 133 12.00 9.70 19.79
C SER A 133 12.34 8.49 18.89
N ILE A 134 13.55 7.94 19.09
CA ILE A 134 14.03 6.78 18.32
C ILE A 134 13.09 5.57 18.45
N SER A 135 12.45 5.37 19.59
CA SER A 135 11.51 4.28 19.82
C SER A 135 10.24 4.43 18.96
N VAL A 136 9.70 5.64 18.85
CA VAL A 136 8.55 5.93 17.98
C VAL A 136 8.94 5.82 16.52
N LEU A 137 10.16 6.22 16.15
CA LEU A 137 10.67 6.08 14.78
C LEU A 137 10.81 4.60 14.37
N ILE A 138 11.33 3.75 15.26
CA ILE A 138 11.39 2.30 15.05
C ILE A 138 9.97 1.73 14.92
N LEU A 139 9.05 2.13 15.80
CA LEU A 139 7.67 1.69 15.73
C LEU A 139 6.99 2.11 14.40
N TYR A 140 7.25 3.34 13.94
CA TYR A 140 6.77 3.83 12.64
C TYR A 140 7.32 2.97 11.51
N PHE A 141 8.63 2.72 11.48
CA PHE A 141 9.28 1.90 10.48
C PHE A 141 8.67 0.50 10.41
N LEU A 142 8.55 -0.18 11.54
CA LEU A 142 7.96 -1.51 11.62
C LEU A 142 6.49 -1.51 11.15
N THR A 143 5.72 -0.51 11.58
CA THR A 143 4.28 -0.45 11.28
C THR A 143 4.00 -0.06 9.83
N ILE A 144 4.59 1.05 9.38
CA ILE A 144 4.23 1.68 8.10
C ILE A 144 5.08 1.12 6.95
N VAL A 145 6.38 0.90 7.19
CA VAL A 145 7.26 0.45 6.10
C VAL A 145 7.19 -1.05 5.89
N ILE A 146 7.04 -1.85 6.96
CA ILE A 146 7.09 -3.32 6.85
C ILE A 146 5.70 -3.94 6.90
N LEU A 147 4.93 -3.72 7.98
CA LEU A 147 3.66 -4.43 8.21
C LEU A 147 2.53 -3.94 7.33
N SER A 148 2.41 -2.61 7.13
CA SER A 148 1.36 -2.00 6.31
C SER A 148 1.32 -2.59 4.90
N PRO A 149 2.42 -2.64 4.12
CA PRO A 149 2.43 -3.24 2.79
C PRO A 149 1.94 -4.68 2.77
N ILE A 150 2.34 -5.50 3.74
CA ILE A 150 1.94 -6.91 3.80
C ILE A 150 0.42 -7.03 4.01
N ILE A 151 -0.09 -6.35 5.04
CA ILE A 151 -1.51 -6.47 5.41
C ILE A 151 -2.40 -5.82 4.35
N GLU A 152 -2.03 -4.63 3.89
CA GLU A 152 -2.84 -3.87 2.95
C GLU A 152 -2.88 -4.55 1.56
N GLU A 153 -1.75 -5.06 1.04
CA GLU A 153 -1.77 -5.75 -0.25
C GLU A 153 -2.51 -7.10 -0.18
N VAL A 154 -2.38 -7.85 0.92
CA VAL A 154 -3.17 -9.07 1.13
C VAL A 154 -4.66 -8.74 1.15
N LEU A 155 -5.08 -7.65 1.80
CA LEU A 155 -6.50 -7.24 1.84
C LEU A 155 -6.97 -6.74 0.47
N PHE A 156 -6.28 -5.76 -0.13
CA PHE A 156 -6.77 -5.07 -1.32
C PHE A 156 -6.57 -5.89 -2.59
N ARG A 157 -5.41 -6.53 -2.81
CA ARG A 157 -5.11 -7.32 -4.02
C ARG A 157 -5.40 -8.79 -3.82
N GLY A 158 -5.00 -9.33 -2.68
CA GLY A 158 -5.23 -10.72 -2.35
C GLY A 158 -6.70 -11.08 -2.14
N ILE A 159 -7.50 -10.17 -1.56
CA ILE A 159 -8.91 -10.45 -1.21
C ILE A 159 -9.87 -9.58 -2.03
N PHE A 160 -9.88 -8.25 -1.88
CA PHE A 160 -10.91 -7.40 -2.51
C PHE A 160 -10.88 -7.47 -4.03
N LEU A 161 -9.74 -7.23 -4.68
CA LEU A 161 -9.61 -7.27 -6.13
C LEU A 161 -10.12 -8.60 -6.71
N ARG A 162 -9.72 -9.73 -6.11
CA ARG A 162 -10.11 -11.07 -6.56
C ARG A 162 -11.61 -11.31 -6.36
N ARG A 163 -12.18 -10.88 -5.25
CA ARG A 163 -13.62 -11.05 -4.97
C ARG A 163 -14.47 -10.13 -5.84
N PHE A 164 -14.06 -8.89 -6.07
CA PHE A 164 -14.73 -8.01 -7.01
C PHE A 164 -14.69 -8.57 -8.42
N ASN A 165 -13.54 -9.07 -8.87
CA ASN A 165 -13.45 -9.70 -10.20
C ASN A 165 -14.40 -10.90 -10.32
N LYS A 166 -14.45 -11.77 -9.29
CA LYS A 166 -15.36 -12.92 -9.27
C LYS A 166 -16.84 -12.50 -9.25
N ALA A 167 -17.19 -11.46 -8.51
CA ALA A 167 -18.58 -11.03 -8.34
C ALA A 167 -19.10 -10.26 -9.57
N LEU A 168 -18.25 -9.43 -10.18
CA LEU A 168 -18.63 -8.55 -11.29
C LEU A 168 -18.33 -9.14 -12.66
N ASN A 169 -17.53 -10.20 -12.72
CA ASN A 169 -16.97 -10.77 -13.95
C ASN A 169 -16.34 -9.68 -14.86
N ASN A 170 -15.70 -8.70 -14.22
CA ASN A 170 -15.11 -7.55 -14.88
C ASN A 170 -13.84 -7.10 -14.13
N ILE A 171 -12.68 -7.44 -14.70
CA ILE A 171 -11.39 -7.15 -14.08
C ILE A 171 -11.11 -5.64 -14.01
N SER A 172 -11.56 -4.87 -14.97
CA SER A 172 -11.37 -3.41 -15.00
C SER A 172 -12.11 -2.74 -13.85
N LEU A 173 -13.38 -3.09 -13.63
CA LEU A 173 -14.15 -2.59 -12.48
C LEU A 173 -13.56 -3.06 -11.16
N ALA A 174 -13.07 -4.29 -11.10
CA ALA A 174 -12.41 -4.81 -9.88
C ALA A 174 -11.15 -4.03 -9.53
N ILE A 175 -10.31 -3.68 -10.51
CA ILE A 175 -9.13 -2.83 -10.32
C ILE A 175 -9.56 -1.46 -9.78
N LEU A 176 -10.52 -0.81 -10.44
CA LEU A 176 -10.97 0.54 -10.05
C LEU A 176 -11.55 0.55 -8.63
N LEU A 177 -12.44 -0.39 -8.30
CA LEU A 177 -13.05 -0.47 -6.98
C LEU A 177 -12.03 -0.78 -5.88
N SER A 178 -11.13 -1.74 -6.11
CA SER A 178 -10.08 -2.09 -5.13
C SER A 178 -9.13 -0.92 -4.90
N SER A 179 -8.76 -0.19 -5.96
CA SER A 179 -7.87 0.96 -5.89
C SER A 179 -8.56 2.17 -5.24
N LEU A 180 -9.84 2.39 -5.53
CA LEU A 180 -10.63 3.44 -4.90
C LEU A 180 -10.75 3.22 -3.37
N LEU A 181 -11.08 1.99 -2.96
CA LEU A 181 -11.12 1.63 -1.55
C LEU A 181 -9.76 1.83 -0.87
N PHE A 182 -8.66 1.44 -1.54
CA PHE A 182 -7.32 1.68 -1.04
C PHE A 182 -7.02 3.17 -0.87
N GLY A 183 -7.38 3.99 -1.87
CA GLY A 183 -7.18 5.44 -1.82
C GLY A 183 -7.95 6.12 -0.69
N ILE A 184 -9.23 5.77 -0.50
CA ILE A 184 -10.09 6.37 0.55
C ILE A 184 -9.55 6.09 1.97
N CYS A 185 -8.79 5.03 2.17
CA CYS A 185 -8.13 4.72 3.45
C CYS A 185 -6.92 5.63 3.75
N HIS A 186 -6.57 6.56 2.86
CA HIS A 186 -5.46 7.49 3.02
C HIS A 186 -5.94 8.91 3.36
N ASN A 187 -5.03 9.74 3.89
CA ASN A 187 -5.32 11.14 4.19
C ASN A 187 -5.66 11.92 2.91
N PHE A 188 -6.40 13.01 3.04
CA PHE A 188 -6.92 13.82 1.94
C PHE A 188 -5.87 14.14 0.85
N GLY A 189 -4.68 14.61 1.23
CA GLY A 189 -3.58 14.89 0.29
C GLY A 189 -3.01 13.64 -0.41
N GLY A 190 -3.18 12.46 0.16
CA GLY A 190 -2.66 11.18 -0.35
C GLY A 190 -3.65 10.36 -1.19
N ILE A 191 -4.96 10.68 -1.16
CA ILE A 191 -6.01 9.87 -1.80
C ILE A 191 -5.73 9.61 -3.28
N LEU A 192 -5.41 10.65 -4.06
CA LEU A 192 -5.18 10.53 -5.50
C LEU A 192 -3.93 9.70 -5.81
N GLY A 193 -2.84 9.93 -5.07
CA GLY A 193 -1.60 9.16 -5.22
C GLY A 193 -1.80 7.69 -4.86
N ALA A 194 -2.50 7.41 -3.76
CA ALA A 194 -2.82 6.05 -3.35
C ALA A 194 -3.73 5.33 -4.36
N ASN A 195 -4.72 6.04 -4.96
CA ASN A 195 -5.55 5.49 -6.03
C ASN A 195 -4.72 5.11 -7.26
N LEU A 196 -3.87 6.03 -7.75
CA LEU A 196 -3.02 5.79 -8.91
C LEU A 196 -2.04 4.64 -8.64
N PHE A 197 -1.37 4.67 -7.49
CA PHE A 197 -0.52 3.56 -7.03
C PHE A 197 -1.30 2.26 -6.97
N GLY A 198 -2.50 2.31 -6.41
CA GLY A 198 -3.42 1.18 -6.33
C GLY A 198 -3.71 0.53 -7.68
N ILE A 199 -3.97 1.32 -8.72
CA ILE A 199 -4.17 0.83 -10.08
C ILE A 199 -2.90 0.15 -10.60
N CYS A 200 -1.74 0.79 -10.46
CA CYS A 200 -0.47 0.26 -10.94
C CYS A 200 -0.14 -1.10 -10.32
N VAL A 201 -0.21 -1.20 -8.98
CA VAL A 201 0.14 -2.47 -8.30
C VAL A 201 -0.93 -3.56 -8.52
N SER A 202 -2.20 -3.18 -8.80
CA SER A 202 -3.21 -4.14 -9.21
C SER A 202 -2.89 -4.76 -10.58
N ILE A 203 -2.44 -3.96 -11.55
CA ILE A 203 -1.99 -4.45 -12.86
C ILE A 203 -0.76 -5.35 -12.69
N LEU A 204 0.23 -4.93 -11.90
CA LEU A 204 1.40 -5.75 -11.58
C LEU A 204 1.01 -7.10 -10.98
N TYR A 205 0.06 -7.10 -10.03
CA TYR A 205 -0.44 -8.32 -9.38
C TYR A 205 -1.13 -9.27 -10.38
N ILE A 206 -1.99 -8.75 -11.24
CA ILE A 206 -2.71 -9.55 -12.24
C ILE A 206 -1.72 -10.19 -13.23
N LYS A 207 -0.70 -9.44 -13.67
CA LYS A 207 0.31 -9.92 -14.62
C LYS A 207 1.25 -10.95 -14.00
N SER A 208 1.73 -10.68 -12.79
CA SER A 208 2.70 -11.56 -12.11
C SER A 208 2.04 -12.79 -11.48
N LYS A 209 0.75 -12.71 -11.15
CA LYS A 209 0.04 -13.70 -10.32
C LYS A 209 0.79 -13.99 -9.02
N ASN A 210 1.51 -13.01 -8.49
CA ASN A 210 2.37 -13.12 -7.33
C ASN A 210 2.11 -11.94 -6.39
N ILE A 211 1.57 -12.23 -5.19
CA ILE A 211 1.22 -11.20 -4.20
C ILE A 211 2.44 -10.48 -3.63
N LEU A 212 3.63 -11.10 -3.68
CA LEU A 212 4.84 -10.46 -3.20
C LEU A 212 5.27 -9.27 -4.08
N VAL A 213 4.87 -9.24 -5.36
CA VAL A 213 5.19 -8.12 -6.28
C VAL A 213 4.57 -6.80 -5.82
N PRO A 214 3.23 -6.71 -5.59
CA PRO A 214 2.63 -5.49 -5.04
C PRO A 214 3.12 -5.18 -3.61
N ILE A 215 3.33 -6.19 -2.75
CA ILE A 215 3.91 -5.98 -1.42
C ILE A 215 5.28 -5.32 -1.52
N PHE A 216 6.14 -5.80 -2.40
CA PHE A 216 7.48 -5.24 -2.60
C PHE A 216 7.43 -3.81 -3.18
N ALA A 217 6.57 -3.55 -4.16
CA ALA A 217 6.37 -2.21 -4.69
C ALA A 217 5.89 -1.22 -3.61
N HIS A 218 4.95 -1.64 -2.76
CA HIS A 218 4.43 -0.84 -1.66
C HIS A 218 5.49 -0.62 -0.57
N PHE A 219 6.25 -1.66 -0.23
CA PHE A 219 7.41 -1.52 0.67
C PHE A 219 8.41 -0.49 0.15
N LEU A 220 8.77 -0.54 -1.15
CA LEU A 220 9.68 0.44 -1.76
C LEU A 220 9.11 1.87 -1.73
N ASN A 221 7.80 2.03 -1.96
CA ASN A 221 7.15 3.34 -1.86
C ASN A 221 7.25 3.90 -0.45
N ASN A 222 6.97 3.08 0.56
CA ASN A 222 6.97 3.53 1.96
C ASN A 222 8.37 3.75 2.51
N ILE A 223 9.36 2.91 2.16
CA ILE A 223 10.74 3.13 2.60
C ILE A 223 11.34 4.39 1.97
N LEU A 224 11.06 4.65 0.68
CA LEU A 224 11.56 5.87 0.03
C LEU A 224 10.92 7.12 0.64
N SER A 225 9.61 7.11 0.90
CA SER A 225 8.92 8.20 1.61
C SER A 225 9.49 8.41 3.01
N PHE A 226 9.76 7.35 3.74
CA PHE A 226 10.38 7.40 5.07
C PHE A 226 11.79 8.00 5.05
N LEU A 227 12.62 7.61 4.08
CA LEU A 227 13.98 8.17 3.90
C LEU A 227 13.93 9.65 3.52
N LEU A 228 12.99 10.05 2.66
CA LEU A 228 12.77 11.46 2.31
C LEU A 228 12.34 12.29 3.54
N ALA A 229 11.47 11.74 4.39
CA ALA A 229 11.09 12.37 5.65
C ALA A 229 12.29 12.57 6.59
N LEU A 230 13.10 11.52 6.76
CA LEU A 230 14.32 11.59 7.62
C LEU A 230 15.36 12.58 7.10
N SER A 231 15.46 12.74 5.78
CA SER A 231 16.43 13.66 5.17
C SER A 231 16.03 15.14 5.29
N GLY A 232 14.80 15.45 5.74
CA GLY A 232 14.27 16.81 5.73
C GLY A 232 14.04 17.37 4.32
N ALA A 233 13.93 16.51 3.31
CA ALA A 233 13.78 16.89 1.89
C ALA A 233 12.60 17.85 1.68
N GLU A 234 11.52 17.71 2.44
CA GLU A 234 10.35 18.59 2.37
C GLU A 234 10.71 20.06 2.64
N HIS A 235 11.43 20.35 3.72
CA HIS A 235 11.84 21.71 4.08
C HIS A 235 12.78 22.33 3.03
N PHE A 236 13.73 21.53 2.52
CA PHE A 236 14.63 21.97 1.46
C PHE A 236 13.86 22.36 0.19
N ILE A 237 12.89 21.54 -0.22
CA ILE A 237 12.10 21.77 -1.43
C ILE A 237 11.18 22.97 -1.24
N GLN A 238 10.47 23.08 -0.09
CA GLN A 238 9.59 24.23 0.20
C GLN A 238 10.33 25.57 0.17
N GLY A 239 11.57 25.61 0.64
CA GLY A 239 12.41 26.79 0.62
C GLY A 239 12.97 27.15 -0.77
N ASN A 240 12.78 26.29 -1.79
CA ASN A 240 13.39 26.46 -3.10
C ASN A 240 12.35 26.37 -4.22
N PHE A 241 11.93 27.54 -4.72
CA PHE A 241 10.91 27.64 -5.79
C PHE A 241 11.29 26.88 -7.06
N ILE A 242 12.56 26.84 -7.44
CA ILE A 242 13.03 26.09 -8.61
C ILE A 242 12.86 24.59 -8.38
N ALA A 243 13.14 24.10 -7.18
CA ALA A 243 12.95 22.69 -6.84
C ALA A 243 11.47 22.27 -6.92
N VAL A 244 10.55 23.13 -6.46
CA VAL A 244 9.10 22.89 -6.58
C VAL A 244 8.68 22.80 -8.05
N ILE A 245 9.12 23.74 -8.91
CA ILE A 245 8.80 23.69 -10.35
C ILE A 245 9.36 22.42 -10.98
N LEU A 246 10.60 22.06 -10.69
CA LEU A 246 11.23 20.84 -11.22
C LEU A 246 10.43 19.58 -10.81
N ILE A 247 9.98 19.49 -9.56
CA ILE A 247 9.16 18.35 -9.11
C ILE A 247 7.84 18.30 -9.88
N ILE A 248 7.16 19.43 -10.06
CA ILE A 248 5.90 19.48 -10.82
C ILE A 248 6.13 19.03 -12.28
N VAL A 249 7.18 19.54 -12.94
CA VAL A 249 7.50 19.15 -14.32
C VAL A 249 7.82 17.67 -14.40
N LEU A 250 8.67 17.15 -13.51
CA LEU A 250 9.01 15.73 -13.47
C LEU A 250 7.79 14.86 -13.15
N ALA A 251 6.90 15.30 -12.28
CA ALA A 251 5.63 14.61 -12.00
C ALA A 251 4.75 14.54 -13.26
N VAL A 252 4.58 15.63 -13.99
CA VAL A 252 3.79 15.66 -15.23
C VAL A 252 4.38 14.69 -16.25
N VAL A 253 5.68 14.76 -16.51
CA VAL A 253 6.35 13.92 -17.50
C VAL A 253 6.30 12.44 -17.11
N SER A 254 6.69 12.10 -15.87
CA SER A 254 6.72 10.70 -15.41
C SER A 254 5.33 10.09 -15.38
N ASN A 255 4.31 10.84 -14.95
CA ASN A 255 2.94 10.34 -14.88
C ASN A 255 2.27 10.27 -16.27
N PHE A 256 2.65 11.10 -17.23
CA PHE A 256 2.24 10.92 -18.62
C PHE A 256 2.76 9.59 -19.21
N VAL A 257 4.04 9.27 -18.94
CA VAL A 257 4.63 7.97 -19.34
C VAL A 257 3.93 6.82 -18.61
N LEU A 258 3.72 6.96 -17.30
CA LEU A 258 3.03 5.96 -16.48
C LEU A 258 1.60 5.72 -16.99
N PHE A 259 0.86 6.78 -17.32
CA PHE A 259 -0.50 6.66 -17.87
C PHE A 259 -0.53 5.89 -19.20
N LYS A 260 0.41 6.18 -20.11
CA LYS A 260 0.56 5.38 -21.35
C LYS A 260 0.87 3.92 -21.04
N ALA A 261 1.74 3.65 -20.10
CA ALA A 261 2.07 2.28 -19.68
C ALA A 261 0.82 1.57 -19.10
N ILE A 262 0.03 2.25 -18.24
CA ILE A 262 -1.24 1.73 -17.72
C ILE A 262 -2.18 1.37 -18.84
N LEU A 263 -2.39 2.25 -19.84
CA LEU A 263 -3.30 1.98 -20.97
C LEU A 263 -2.84 0.78 -21.80
N ASN A 264 -1.54 0.66 -22.05
CA ASN A 264 -0.96 -0.44 -22.83
C ASN A 264 -1.07 -1.79 -22.09
N GLU A 265 -0.93 -1.75 -20.77
CA GLU A 265 -0.89 -2.93 -19.91
C GLU A 265 -2.26 -3.24 -19.28
N TRP A 266 -3.30 -2.43 -19.59
CA TRP A 266 -4.63 -2.62 -19.04
C TRP A 266 -5.17 -4.01 -19.37
N PRO A 267 -5.55 -4.81 -18.37
CA PRO A 267 -6.02 -6.16 -18.63
C PRO A 267 -7.33 -6.12 -19.43
N LYS A 268 -7.32 -6.77 -20.59
CA LYS A 268 -8.52 -7.02 -21.37
C LYS A 268 -9.33 -8.08 -20.65
N ASN A 269 -10.65 -7.90 -20.54
CA ASN A 269 -11.51 -8.95 -20.03
C ASN A 269 -11.23 -10.21 -20.85
N MET A 270 -10.76 -11.26 -20.20
CA MET A 270 -10.79 -12.58 -20.82
C MET A 270 -12.26 -12.97 -20.88
N ALA A 271 -12.77 -13.03 -22.11
CA ALA A 271 -14.10 -13.53 -22.39
C ALA A 271 -14.23 -14.97 -21.94
#